data_3f23cd7fc07846d6ccaaebdc2ed871a9
#
_entry.id   3f23cd7fc07846d6ccaaebdc2ed871a9
#
_cell.length_a   1.000
_cell.length_b   1.000
_cell.length_c   1.000
_cell.angle_alpha   90.00
_cell.angle_beta   90.00
_cell.angle_gamma   90.00
#
_symmetry.space_group_name_H-M   'P 1'
#
loop_
_entity.id
_entity.type
_entity.pdbx_description
1 polymer ?
#
loop_
_entity_poly.entity_id
_entity_poly.type
_entity_poly.pdbx_seq_one_letter_code
_entity_poly.pdbx_strand_id
1 'polypeptide(L)'
;MNKIYTKKGDKGETGTFQGRMSKADDLAEVLGSIDELNCWIGVCRGEIKSSTEKIDIELKRMQGNLMTAASIFAGKELSFGSYEVRRLERLIDKLTEDLPPLSNFIYPAGYLQVARAVCRKAERRAVAISGLDGKKGREYKKILKYLNRLSDTLFVIGRWTAKKEGRPEEKWKG
;
A
#
# COMPACT_ATOMS: atom_id res chain seq x y z
N MET A 1 32.11 12.33 -5.20
CA MET A 1 31.02 11.55 -4.57
C MET A 1 29.80 12.45 -4.43
N ASN A 2 28.66 12.06 -4.98
CA ASN A 2 27.41 12.80 -4.75
C ASN A 2 26.92 12.51 -3.32
N LYS A 3 26.81 13.56 -2.49
CA LYS A 3 26.26 13.43 -1.14
C LYS A 3 24.75 13.13 -1.25
N ILE A 4 24.26 12.17 -0.48
CA ILE A 4 22.83 11.81 -0.41
C ILE A 4 22.03 12.97 0.26
N TYR A 5 22.59 13.57 1.30
CA TYR A 5 21.93 14.68 2.00
C TYR A 5 22.14 16.00 1.27
N THR A 6 21.06 16.75 1.10
CA THR A 6 21.08 18.08 0.42
C THR A 6 20.92 19.25 1.38
N LYS A 7 20.58 18.98 2.65
CA LYS A 7 20.25 19.97 3.70
C LYS A 7 19.06 20.89 3.36
N LYS A 8 18.42 20.70 2.19
CA LYS A 8 17.28 21.53 1.77
C LYS A 8 16.03 21.35 2.65
N GLY A 9 15.96 20.24 3.39
CA GLY A 9 14.84 19.91 4.26
C GLY A 9 14.97 20.35 5.72
N ASP A 10 16.11 20.96 6.12
CA ASP A 10 16.43 21.27 7.52
C ASP A 10 15.51 22.34 8.13
N LYS A 11 14.85 23.13 7.28
CA LYS A 11 13.88 24.17 7.69
C LYS A 11 12.42 23.69 7.74
N GLY A 12 12.18 22.35 7.76
CA GLY A 12 10.83 21.79 7.83
C GLY A 12 10.06 21.79 6.51
N GLU A 13 10.74 21.97 5.37
CA GLU A 13 10.15 21.90 4.05
C GLU A 13 10.61 20.68 3.27
N THR A 14 9.81 20.25 2.29
CA THR A 14 10.14 19.19 1.32
C THR A 14 9.82 19.63 -0.10
N GLY A 15 10.43 18.96 -1.09
CA GLY A 15 10.20 19.24 -2.51
C GLY A 15 9.19 18.26 -3.13
N THR A 16 8.37 18.77 -4.03
CA THR A 16 7.48 18.00 -4.92
C THR A 16 7.73 18.39 -6.38
N PHE A 17 7.04 17.76 -7.32
CA PHE A 17 7.06 18.19 -8.73
C PHE A 17 6.39 19.55 -8.96
N GLN A 18 5.62 20.06 -7.99
CA GLN A 18 4.93 21.35 -8.06
C GLN A 18 5.63 22.46 -7.27
N GLY A 19 6.79 22.18 -6.67
CA GLY A 19 7.54 23.13 -5.85
C GLY A 19 7.81 22.62 -4.45
N ARG A 20 8.04 23.54 -3.52
CA ARG A 20 8.29 23.23 -2.10
C ARG A 20 6.99 23.38 -1.30
N MET A 21 6.87 22.54 -0.26
CA MET A 21 5.76 22.57 0.68
C MET A 21 6.27 22.33 2.11
N SER A 22 5.47 22.66 3.11
CA SER A 22 5.74 22.29 4.50
C SER A 22 5.70 20.78 4.68
N LYS A 23 6.57 20.25 5.54
CA LYS A 23 6.46 18.83 5.98
C LYS A 23 5.23 18.56 6.85
N ALA A 24 4.57 19.61 7.34
CA ALA A 24 3.33 19.52 8.09
C ALA A 24 2.06 19.53 7.21
N ASP A 25 2.20 19.68 5.89
CA ASP A 25 1.07 19.68 4.98
C ASP A 25 0.45 18.27 4.83
N ASP A 26 -0.87 18.20 4.64
CA ASP A 26 -1.60 16.95 4.43
C ASP A 26 -1.02 16.12 3.27
N LEU A 27 -0.53 16.78 2.23
CA LEU A 27 0.13 16.10 1.12
C LEU A 27 1.43 15.41 1.57
N ALA A 28 2.22 16.04 2.46
CA ALA A 28 3.43 15.42 3.01
C ALA A 28 3.09 14.17 3.84
N GLU A 29 1.99 14.23 4.61
CA GLU A 29 1.46 13.09 5.37
C GLU A 29 1.01 11.93 4.46
N VAL A 30 0.35 12.24 3.33
CA VAL A 30 -0.03 11.24 2.33
C VAL A 30 1.20 10.56 1.75
N LEU A 31 2.18 11.35 1.30
CA LEU A 31 3.41 10.83 0.69
C LEU A 31 4.19 9.98 1.70
N GLY A 32 4.35 10.44 2.94
CA GLY A 32 5.01 9.71 4.01
C GLY A 32 4.29 8.40 4.36
N SER A 33 2.96 8.40 4.41
CA SER A 33 2.18 7.19 4.68
C SER A 33 2.27 6.15 3.56
N ILE A 34 2.35 6.59 2.29
CA ILE A 34 2.56 5.70 1.14
C ILE A 34 3.99 5.12 1.16
N ASP A 35 4.97 5.94 1.52
CA ASP A 35 6.37 5.49 1.64
C ASP A 35 6.52 4.47 2.78
N GLU A 36 5.93 4.72 3.96
CA GLU A 36 5.87 3.79 5.07
C GLU A 36 5.24 2.44 4.65
N LEU A 37 4.11 2.49 3.93
CA LEU A 37 3.48 1.28 3.39
C LEU A 37 4.41 0.53 2.44
N ASN A 38 5.09 1.26 1.56
CA ASN A 38 6.02 0.69 0.60
C ASN A 38 7.20 -0.01 1.29
N CYS A 39 7.73 0.58 2.36
CA CYS A 39 8.76 -0.03 3.20
C CYS A 39 8.26 -1.30 3.90
N TRP A 40 7.04 -1.28 4.48
CA TRP A 40 6.47 -2.48 5.10
C TRP A 40 6.23 -3.62 4.10
N ILE A 41 5.80 -3.33 2.87
CA ILE A 41 5.73 -4.35 1.81
C ILE A 41 7.14 -4.88 1.49
N GLY A 42 8.16 -4.02 1.52
CA GLY A 42 9.57 -4.45 1.38
C GLY A 42 10.00 -5.43 2.46
N VAL A 43 9.65 -5.17 3.73
CA VAL A 43 9.86 -6.10 4.86
C VAL A 43 9.15 -7.43 4.61
N CYS A 44 7.86 -7.40 4.21
CA CYS A 44 7.10 -8.61 3.89
C CYS A 44 7.79 -9.45 2.80
N ARG A 45 8.34 -8.81 1.77
CA ARG A 45 9.07 -9.49 0.70
C ARG A 45 10.35 -10.18 1.19
N GLY A 46 11.08 -9.55 2.12
CA GLY A 46 12.28 -10.14 2.72
C GLY A 46 12.01 -11.39 3.54
N GLU A 47 10.79 -11.53 4.08
CA GLU A 47 10.37 -12.67 4.90
C GLU A 47 9.71 -13.81 4.11
N ILE A 48 9.41 -13.57 2.83
CA ILE A 48 8.74 -14.57 1.97
C ILE A 48 9.75 -15.66 1.59
N LYS A 49 9.34 -16.92 1.86
CA LYS A 49 10.13 -18.10 1.49
C LYS A 49 10.02 -18.38 -0.02
N SER A 50 11.03 -19.03 -0.57
CA SER A 50 11.10 -19.40 -2.00
C SER A 50 9.88 -20.20 -2.52
N SER A 51 9.19 -20.93 -1.64
CA SER A 51 7.93 -21.62 -1.99
C SER A 51 6.76 -20.68 -2.36
N THR A 52 6.92 -19.38 -2.13
CA THR A 52 5.89 -18.35 -2.38
C THR A 52 6.38 -17.25 -3.33
N GLU A 53 7.32 -17.57 -4.23
CA GLU A 53 7.93 -16.62 -5.19
C GLU A 53 6.89 -15.82 -6.00
N LYS A 54 5.76 -16.44 -6.37
CA LYS A 54 4.67 -15.75 -7.07
C LYS A 54 4.09 -14.59 -6.25
N ILE A 55 4.06 -14.71 -4.93
CA ILE A 55 3.59 -13.64 -4.03
C ILE A 55 4.63 -12.51 -3.97
N ASP A 56 5.93 -12.82 -3.97
CA ASP A 56 6.98 -11.79 -4.03
C ASP A 56 6.83 -10.91 -5.29
N ILE A 57 6.58 -11.51 -6.45
CA ILE A 57 6.36 -10.80 -7.71
C ILE A 57 5.16 -9.85 -7.59
N GLU A 58 4.05 -10.29 -6.98
CA GLU A 58 2.87 -9.44 -6.78
C GLU A 58 3.16 -8.31 -5.79
N LEU A 59 3.84 -8.58 -4.68
CA LEU A 59 4.23 -7.54 -3.72
C LEU A 59 5.19 -6.51 -4.33
N LYS A 60 6.16 -6.94 -5.15
CA LYS A 60 7.03 -6.03 -5.90
C LYS A 60 6.23 -5.12 -6.85
N ARG A 61 5.21 -5.68 -7.52
CA ARG A 61 4.31 -4.89 -8.37
C ARG A 61 3.52 -3.87 -7.56
N MET A 62 3.02 -4.25 -6.38
CA MET A 62 2.32 -3.34 -5.47
C MET A 62 3.22 -2.17 -5.06
N GLN A 63 4.51 -2.42 -4.75
CA GLN A 63 5.48 -1.37 -4.49
C GLN A 63 5.64 -0.40 -5.66
N GLY A 64 5.74 -0.91 -6.89
CA GLY A 64 5.81 -0.07 -8.10
C GLY A 64 4.56 0.80 -8.28
N ASN A 65 3.37 0.25 -8.00
CA ASN A 65 2.12 0.99 -8.04
C ASN A 65 2.05 2.09 -6.96
N LEU A 66 2.56 1.83 -5.76
CA LEU A 66 2.66 2.82 -4.69
C LEU A 66 3.60 3.96 -5.05
N MET A 67 4.74 3.68 -5.68
CA MET A 67 5.66 4.71 -6.22
C MET A 67 4.97 5.57 -7.28
N THR A 68 4.18 4.95 -8.16
CA THR A 68 3.38 5.67 -9.17
C THR A 68 2.32 6.55 -8.52
N ALA A 69 1.60 6.03 -7.53
CA ALA A 69 0.60 6.78 -6.77
C ALA A 69 1.21 7.99 -6.05
N ALA A 70 2.32 7.78 -5.34
CA ALA A 70 3.06 8.87 -4.68
C ALA A 70 3.53 9.93 -5.67
N SER A 71 4.03 9.52 -6.86
CA SER A 71 4.44 10.45 -7.90
C SER A 71 3.28 11.31 -8.42
N ILE A 72 2.08 10.71 -8.59
CA ILE A 72 0.87 11.43 -9.02
C ILE A 72 0.43 12.42 -7.91
N PHE A 73 0.39 12.01 -6.65
CA PHE A 73 0.10 12.91 -5.53
C PHE A 73 1.11 14.05 -5.45
N ALA A 74 2.41 13.77 -5.65
CA ALA A 74 3.46 14.79 -5.69
C ALA A 74 3.40 15.72 -6.91
N GLY A 75 2.44 15.53 -7.81
CA GLY A 75 2.15 16.42 -8.93
C GLY A 75 2.76 16.00 -10.26
N LYS A 76 3.31 14.79 -10.38
CA LYS A 76 3.79 14.27 -11.66
C LYS A 76 2.59 13.92 -12.56
N GLU A 77 2.66 14.30 -13.83
CA GLU A 77 1.64 13.98 -14.83
C GLU A 77 1.79 12.52 -15.29
N LEU A 78 1.18 11.62 -14.53
CA LEU A 78 1.08 10.20 -14.83
C LEU A 78 -0.38 9.76 -14.81
N SER A 79 -0.68 8.62 -15.42
CA SER A 79 -1.98 7.96 -15.31
C SER A 79 -1.86 6.69 -14.48
N PHE A 80 -2.79 6.52 -13.52
CA PHE A 80 -2.87 5.29 -12.74
C PHE A 80 -3.75 4.25 -13.48
N GLY A 81 -3.22 3.05 -13.64
CA GLY A 81 -3.89 1.99 -14.39
C GLY A 81 -5.08 1.40 -13.61
N SER A 82 -6.31 1.62 -14.10
CA SER A 82 -7.52 1.04 -13.47
C SER A 82 -7.54 -0.50 -13.48
N TYR A 83 -6.77 -1.13 -14.37
CA TYR A 83 -6.63 -2.59 -14.43
C TYR A 83 -5.91 -3.17 -13.19
N GLU A 84 -5.13 -2.37 -12.47
CA GLU A 84 -4.45 -2.81 -11.26
C GLU A 84 -5.44 -3.20 -10.15
N VAL A 85 -6.57 -2.53 -10.05
CA VAL A 85 -7.64 -2.90 -9.11
C VAL A 85 -8.17 -4.30 -9.45
N ARG A 86 -8.50 -4.55 -10.73
CA ARG A 86 -8.98 -5.87 -11.18
C ARG A 86 -7.96 -6.97 -10.99
N ARG A 87 -6.65 -6.62 -11.06
CA ARG A 87 -5.58 -7.57 -10.78
C ARG A 87 -5.57 -7.98 -9.31
N LEU A 88 -5.71 -7.03 -8.40
CA LEU A 88 -5.82 -7.30 -6.96
C LEU A 88 -7.05 -8.17 -6.66
N GLU A 89 -8.21 -7.84 -7.25
CA GLU A 89 -9.44 -8.62 -7.10
C GLU A 89 -9.24 -10.08 -7.53
N ARG A 90 -8.67 -10.32 -8.71
CA ARG A 90 -8.36 -11.68 -9.18
C ARG A 90 -7.36 -12.42 -8.27
N LEU A 91 -6.41 -11.70 -7.69
CA LEU A 91 -5.47 -12.32 -6.75
C LEU A 91 -6.17 -12.72 -5.45
N ILE A 92 -7.06 -11.86 -4.92
CA ILE A 92 -7.90 -12.17 -3.76
C ILE A 92 -8.73 -13.44 -4.03
N ASP A 93 -9.48 -13.45 -5.12
CA ASP A 93 -10.35 -14.57 -5.49
C ASP A 93 -9.54 -15.88 -5.52
N LYS A 94 -8.45 -15.90 -6.26
CA LYS A 94 -7.57 -17.05 -6.38
C LYS A 94 -7.00 -17.55 -5.06
N LEU A 95 -6.54 -16.67 -4.18
CA LEU A 95 -5.97 -17.06 -2.89
C LEU A 95 -7.05 -17.52 -1.91
N THR A 96 -8.26 -16.96 -2.04
CA THR A 96 -9.39 -17.29 -1.18
C THR A 96 -9.92 -18.71 -1.44
N GLU A 97 -9.78 -19.24 -2.65
CA GLU A 97 -10.14 -20.64 -2.97
C GLU A 97 -9.42 -21.64 -2.04
N ASP A 98 -8.20 -21.32 -1.64
CA ASP A 98 -7.40 -22.17 -0.74
C ASP A 98 -7.69 -21.91 0.75
N LEU A 99 -8.51 -20.91 1.11
CA LEU A 99 -8.71 -20.49 2.50
C LEU A 99 -10.03 -21.00 3.08
N PRO A 100 -10.08 -21.29 4.40
CA PRO A 100 -11.35 -21.56 5.04
C PRO A 100 -12.22 -20.29 5.06
N PRO A 101 -13.56 -20.43 5.05
CA PRO A 101 -14.47 -19.30 5.19
C PRO A 101 -14.17 -18.48 6.44
N LEU A 102 -14.21 -17.16 6.31
CA LEU A 102 -14.01 -16.24 7.44
C LEU A 102 -15.32 -16.07 8.18
N SER A 103 -15.50 -16.80 9.29
CA SER A 103 -16.73 -16.74 10.11
C SER A 103 -16.64 -15.78 11.28
N ASN A 104 -15.43 -15.39 11.69
CA ASN A 104 -15.17 -14.52 12.85
C ASN A 104 -14.00 -13.58 12.54
N PHE A 105 -13.85 -12.53 13.35
CA PHE A 105 -12.59 -11.79 13.34
C PHE A 105 -11.44 -12.70 13.76
N ILE A 106 -10.28 -12.47 13.18
CA ILE A 106 -9.04 -13.16 13.53
C ILE A 106 -8.05 -12.16 14.12
N TYR A 107 -7.22 -12.62 15.05
CA TYR A 107 -6.13 -11.79 15.55
C TYR A 107 -5.12 -11.53 14.41
N PRO A 108 -4.75 -10.25 14.18
CA PRO A 108 -3.76 -9.92 13.15
C PRO A 108 -2.38 -10.42 13.58
N ALA A 109 -1.74 -11.21 12.73
CA ALA A 109 -0.39 -11.75 12.96
C ALA A 109 0.49 -11.58 11.73
N GLY A 110 1.76 -11.23 11.95
CA GLY A 110 2.78 -11.09 10.91
C GLY A 110 2.78 -9.72 10.21
N TYR A 111 3.85 -9.47 9.47
CA TYR A 111 4.13 -8.17 8.85
C TYR A 111 3.11 -7.76 7.77
N LEU A 112 2.49 -8.72 7.09
CA LEU A 112 1.42 -8.43 6.11
C LEU A 112 0.21 -7.76 6.76
N GLN A 113 -0.10 -8.08 8.02
CA GLN A 113 -1.19 -7.41 8.76
C GLN A 113 -0.78 -6.00 9.22
N VAL A 114 0.51 -5.78 9.50
CA VAL A 114 1.04 -4.43 9.73
C VAL A 114 0.93 -3.60 8.45
N ALA A 115 1.42 -4.12 7.31
CA ALA A 115 1.30 -3.46 6.01
C ALA A 115 -0.16 -3.12 5.66
N ARG A 116 -1.11 -4.04 5.94
CA ARG A 116 -2.55 -3.78 5.79
C ARG A 116 -3.03 -2.60 6.63
N ALA A 117 -2.64 -2.54 7.90
CA ALA A 117 -3.05 -1.45 8.80
C ALA A 117 -2.48 -0.10 8.34
N VAL A 118 -1.22 -0.08 7.88
CA VAL A 118 -0.56 1.10 7.30
C VAL A 118 -1.22 1.49 5.97
N CYS A 119 -1.62 0.52 5.12
CA CYS A 119 -2.37 0.79 3.90
C CYS A 119 -3.68 1.54 4.19
N ARG A 120 -4.44 1.11 5.19
CA ARG A 120 -5.66 1.79 5.63
C ARG A 120 -5.38 3.19 6.20
N LYS A 121 -4.22 3.41 6.83
CA LYS A 121 -3.78 4.75 7.26
C LYS A 121 -3.51 5.63 6.03
N ALA A 122 -2.75 5.14 5.06
CA ALA A 122 -2.46 5.86 3.80
C ALA A 122 -3.74 6.20 3.02
N GLU A 123 -4.69 5.26 2.92
CA GLU A 123 -5.99 5.50 2.30
C GLU A 123 -6.75 6.66 2.97
N ARG A 124 -6.87 6.66 4.31
CA ARG A 124 -7.56 7.75 5.04
C ARG A 124 -6.90 9.10 4.83
N ARG A 125 -5.55 9.15 4.82
CA ARG A 125 -4.82 10.39 4.54
C ARG A 125 -5.04 10.86 3.10
N ALA A 126 -5.03 9.94 2.14
CA ALA A 126 -5.30 10.26 0.74
C ALA A 126 -6.73 10.77 0.50
N VAL A 127 -7.72 10.29 1.26
CA VAL A 127 -9.09 10.80 1.21
C VAL A 127 -9.15 12.28 1.58
N ALA A 128 -8.37 12.73 2.58
CA ALA A 128 -8.38 14.12 3.04
C ALA A 128 -7.97 15.12 1.94
N ILE A 129 -7.15 14.71 0.96
CA ILE A 129 -6.68 15.57 -0.14
C ILE A 129 -7.38 15.28 -1.49
N SER A 130 -8.36 14.36 -1.54
CA SER A 130 -8.92 13.83 -2.78
C SER A 130 -10.05 14.66 -3.39
N GLY A 131 -10.48 15.75 -2.75
CA GLY A 131 -11.62 16.60 -3.15
C GLY A 131 -11.44 17.40 -4.44
N LEU A 132 -10.46 17.06 -5.28
CA LEU A 132 -10.18 17.77 -6.53
C LEU A 132 -11.05 17.26 -7.68
N ASP A 133 -11.52 18.19 -8.50
CA ASP A 133 -12.20 17.93 -9.77
C ASP A 133 -11.21 17.81 -10.94
N GLY A 134 -11.71 17.42 -12.11
CA GLY A 134 -10.94 17.35 -13.34
C GLY A 134 -10.00 16.12 -13.43
N LYS A 135 -8.89 16.26 -14.17
CA LYS A 135 -7.95 15.17 -14.47
C LYS A 135 -7.28 14.62 -13.20
N LYS A 136 -6.82 15.51 -12.32
CA LYS A 136 -6.20 15.11 -11.04
C LYS A 136 -7.17 14.34 -10.15
N GLY A 137 -8.39 14.82 -9.98
CA GLY A 137 -9.42 14.14 -9.18
C GLY A 137 -9.76 12.75 -9.72
N ARG A 138 -9.76 12.55 -11.05
CA ARG A 138 -9.94 11.22 -11.64
C ARG A 138 -8.82 10.25 -11.27
N GLU A 139 -7.56 10.69 -11.33
CA GLU A 139 -6.43 9.84 -10.95
C GLU A 139 -6.44 9.53 -9.44
N TYR A 140 -6.75 10.50 -8.59
CA TYR A 140 -6.88 10.31 -7.15
C TYR A 140 -7.98 9.28 -6.80
N LYS A 141 -9.14 9.34 -7.45
CA LYS A 141 -10.21 8.34 -7.28
C LYS A 141 -9.77 6.92 -7.64
N LYS A 142 -8.96 6.76 -8.70
CA LYS A 142 -8.39 5.45 -9.07
C LYS A 142 -7.41 4.94 -8.00
N ILE A 143 -6.56 5.82 -7.48
CA ILE A 143 -5.58 5.49 -6.43
C ILE A 143 -6.31 5.12 -5.14
N LEU A 144 -7.33 5.87 -4.72
CA LEU A 144 -8.14 5.54 -3.55
C LEU A 144 -8.77 4.16 -3.67
N LYS A 145 -9.40 3.85 -4.83
CA LYS A 145 -9.95 2.52 -5.09
C LYS A 145 -8.88 1.43 -5.01
N TYR A 146 -7.68 1.72 -5.52
CA TYR A 146 -6.56 0.80 -5.45
C TYR A 146 -6.09 0.57 -4.00
N LEU A 147 -5.89 1.63 -3.20
CA LEU A 147 -5.48 1.51 -1.79
C LEU A 147 -6.49 0.73 -0.97
N ASN A 148 -7.78 0.97 -1.17
CA ASN A 148 -8.83 0.21 -0.52
C ASN A 148 -8.69 -1.29 -0.84
N ARG A 149 -8.61 -1.67 -2.11
CA ARG A 149 -8.47 -3.06 -2.55
C ARG A 149 -7.11 -3.67 -2.15
N LEU A 150 -6.05 -2.86 -2.09
CA LEU A 150 -4.73 -3.30 -1.64
C LEU A 150 -4.77 -3.75 -0.18
N SER A 151 -5.53 -3.06 0.68
CA SER A 151 -5.67 -3.47 2.08
C SER A 151 -6.32 -4.85 2.21
N ASP A 152 -7.35 -5.16 1.39
CA ASP A 152 -8.00 -6.48 1.35
C ASP A 152 -7.03 -7.54 0.83
N THR A 153 -6.25 -7.21 -0.19
CA THR A 153 -5.25 -8.11 -0.77
C THR A 153 -4.18 -8.49 0.24
N LEU A 154 -3.64 -7.51 0.98
CA LEU A 154 -2.64 -7.75 2.03
C LEU A 154 -3.19 -8.64 3.15
N PHE A 155 -4.47 -8.47 3.50
CA PHE A 155 -5.15 -9.35 4.46
C PHE A 155 -5.20 -10.80 3.96
N VAL A 156 -5.64 -11.01 2.73
CA VAL A 156 -5.78 -12.34 2.14
C VAL A 156 -4.41 -13.01 1.94
N ILE A 157 -3.39 -12.27 1.46
CA ILE A 157 -2.03 -12.80 1.36
C ILE A 157 -1.52 -13.21 2.75
N GLY A 158 -1.77 -12.42 3.80
CA GLY A 158 -1.37 -12.74 5.16
C GLY A 158 -1.99 -14.03 5.69
N ARG A 159 -3.28 -14.25 5.43
CA ARG A 159 -3.97 -15.51 5.76
C ARG A 159 -3.38 -16.69 4.99
N TRP A 160 -3.22 -16.51 3.69
CA TRP A 160 -2.74 -17.55 2.79
C TRP A 160 -1.30 -17.98 3.13
N THR A 161 -0.40 -17.03 3.37
CA THR A 161 0.98 -17.34 3.76
C THR A 161 1.03 -18.03 5.12
N ALA A 162 0.25 -17.57 6.10
CA ALA A 162 0.15 -18.23 7.40
C ALA A 162 -0.30 -19.69 7.26
N LYS A 163 -1.32 -19.96 6.42
CA LYS A 163 -1.77 -21.34 6.14
C LYS A 163 -0.66 -22.17 5.49
N LYS A 164 0.05 -21.65 4.49
CA LYS A 164 1.16 -22.37 3.83
C LYS A 164 2.32 -22.68 4.77
N GLU A 165 2.49 -21.88 5.82
CA GLU A 165 3.50 -22.08 6.87
C GLU A 165 2.99 -22.94 8.03
N GLY A 166 1.78 -23.48 7.96
CA GLY A 166 1.18 -24.30 9.02
C GLY A 166 0.80 -23.52 10.28
N ARG A 167 0.70 -22.19 10.19
CA ARG A 167 0.28 -21.33 11.31
C ARG A 167 -1.25 -21.22 11.33
N PRO A 168 -1.94 -21.69 12.41
CA PRO A 168 -3.39 -21.62 12.51
C PRO A 168 -3.86 -20.17 12.66
N GLU A 169 -5.06 -19.87 12.15
CA GLU A 169 -5.73 -18.61 12.42
C GLU A 169 -6.32 -18.62 13.84
N GLU A 170 -5.92 -17.65 14.64
CA GLU A 170 -6.48 -17.46 15.97
C GLU A 170 -7.75 -16.59 15.86
N LYS A 171 -8.92 -17.20 16.16
CA LYS A 171 -10.21 -16.51 16.08
C LYS A 171 -10.49 -15.72 17.34
N TRP A 172 -10.94 -14.49 17.18
CA TRP A 172 -11.45 -13.70 18.29
C TRP A 172 -12.80 -14.26 18.74
N LYS A 173 -12.91 -14.53 20.03
CA LYS A 173 -14.11 -15.04 20.69
C LYS A 173 -14.70 -13.87 21.50
N GLY A 174 -15.36 -12.91 20.81
CA GLY A 174 -16.07 -11.82 21.47
C GLY A 174 -17.32 -12.25 22.17
#